data_1f45ab16132d3610e75a745fdb61c2df
#
_entry.id   1f45ab16132d3610e75a745fdb61c2df
#
_cell.length_a   1.000
_cell.length_b   1.000
_cell.length_c   1.000
_cell.angle_alpha   90.00
_cell.angle_beta   90.00
_cell.angle_gamma   90.00
#
_symmetry.space_group_name_H-M   'P 1'
#
loop_
_entity.id
_entity.type
_entity.pdbx_description
1 polymer ?
#
loop_
_entity_poly.entity_id
_entity_poly.type
_entity_poly.pdbx_seq_one_letter_code
_entity_poly.pdbx_strand_id
1 'polypeptide(L)'
;MGCIEHKSQPAESAKTDEHSFNSKGEMQPRAPETPSKEFKNGKVVKVNDVTPKGVYRPDYKILTPNMRSPEYVQMSTAAAITLGVTNGKMYRCDCTRCLNLLLTYPEGCRANCAYCGLARHREAERDYADRNFIRVDWPSVPTEKIIDIVAKDGDQTPFHRMCISMITHPRSDADTLTVLKMWTDKISPETVPVSILSNPTTKTTGDVRQLKELGADIFTVALDAATPELFDRTRGKGVQSPHSWKKYWQILESARDIYGKNKFGAHIIVGMGETEFEVLNLVQQLVDMGGHSHMFCFFPEKGSLMDHLPATPKSQWRRVQLARYLIDYCDVRVEHMKFDSEGRVVDYGMGASELSNIIDDGTAFRTSGCPGKVRDDISACDRPYGDSPVSDISSYPFKLNKKDIKKARKQLNIPVVQNT
;
A
#
# COMPACT_ATOMS: atom_id res chain seq x y z
N MET A 1 -21.80 -8.01 -11.29
CA MET A 1 -22.74 -8.40 -10.24
C MET A 1 -22.56 -7.42 -9.10
N GLY A 2 -23.62 -6.74 -8.70
CA GLY A 2 -23.58 -5.54 -7.90
C GLY A 2 -23.29 -5.78 -6.43
N CYS A 3 -22.54 -4.85 -5.85
CA CYS A 3 -22.50 -4.65 -4.40
C CYS A 3 -23.91 -4.27 -3.93
N ILE A 4 -24.30 -4.71 -2.75
CA ILE A 4 -25.63 -4.50 -2.16
C ILE A 4 -25.95 -3.01 -2.10
N GLU A 5 -27.03 -2.58 -2.77
CA GLU A 5 -27.50 -1.19 -2.73
C GLU A 5 -28.09 -0.86 -1.35
N HIS A 6 -27.43 0.00 -0.61
CA HIS A 6 -28.04 0.71 0.51
C HIS A 6 -28.72 1.99 -0.02
N LYS A 7 -30.05 2.04 0.07
CA LYS A 7 -30.88 3.17 -0.33
C LYS A 7 -30.49 4.44 0.41
N SER A 8 -30.13 5.47 -0.38
CA SER A 8 -29.86 6.83 0.10
C SER A 8 -31.13 7.67 0.16
N GLN A 9 -31.32 8.39 1.27
CA GLN A 9 -32.25 9.52 1.35
C GLN A 9 -31.61 10.78 0.72
N PRO A 10 -32.41 11.73 0.20
CA PRO A 10 -31.89 12.85 -0.59
C PRO A 10 -31.21 13.92 0.29
N ALA A 11 -30.12 14.47 -0.22
CA ALA A 11 -29.33 15.51 0.42
C ALA A 11 -29.93 16.90 0.21
N GLU A 12 -30.03 17.67 1.28
CA GLU A 12 -30.30 19.11 1.25
C GLU A 12 -29.08 19.90 0.73
N SER A 13 -29.38 21.02 0.07
CA SER A 13 -28.45 21.88 -0.67
C SER A 13 -27.36 22.50 0.21
N ALA A 14 -26.10 22.34 -0.19
CA ALA A 14 -24.94 23.00 0.40
C ALA A 14 -24.85 24.47 -0.03
N LYS A 15 -24.69 25.36 0.94
CA LYS A 15 -24.29 26.77 0.74
C LYS A 15 -22.78 26.82 0.46
N THR A 16 -22.40 27.64 -0.51
CA THR A 16 -21.03 27.92 -0.93
C THR A 16 -20.29 28.74 0.13
N ASP A 17 -19.12 28.25 0.57
CA ASP A 17 -18.21 29.00 1.43
C ASP A 17 -17.42 30.04 0.62
N GLU A 18 -17.48 31.30 1.05
CA GLU A 18 -16.70 32.41 0.51
C GLU A 18 -15.23 32.31 0.98
N HIS A 19 -14.32 32.29 0.04
CA HIS A 19 -12.87 32.41 0.30
C HIS A 19 -12.46 33.87 0.39
N SER A 20 -11.67 34.23 1.40
CA SER A 20 -11.11 35.59 1.54
C SER A 20 -9.78 35.70 0.76
N PHE A 21 -9.69 36.74 -0.08
CA PHE A 21 -8.47 37.08 -0.84
C PHE A 21 -7.88 38.39 -0.30
N ASN A 22 -6.55 38.57 -0.43
CA ASN A 22 -5.92 39.84 -0.12
C ASN A 22 -6.12 40.86 -1.25
N SER A 23 -5.73 42.11 -1.05
CA SER A 23 -5.88 43.21 -1.99
C SER A 23 -5.11 43.05 -3.33
N LYS A 24 -4.39 41.94 -3.51
CA LYS A 24 -3.65 41.55 -4.73
C LYS A 24 -4.19 40.29 -5.39
N GLY A 25 -5.30 39.72 -4.89
CA GLY A 25 -5.92 38.53 -5.46
C GLY A 25 -5.22 37.19 -5.15
N GLU A 26 -4.33 37.16 -4.14
CA GLU A 26 -3.61 35.98 -3.73
C GLU A 26 -4.28 35.33 -2.51
N MET A 27 -4.34 33.99 -2.52
CA MET A 27 -4.91 33.21 -1.41
C MET A 27 -3.96 33.21 -0.22
N GLN A 28 -4.39 33.74 0.93
CA GLN A 28 -3.59 33.68 2.16
C GLN A 28 -3.56 32.25 2.71
N PRO A 29 -2.37 31.69 3.03
CA PRO A 29 -2.29 30.45 3.78
C PRO A 29 -2.78 30.67 5.22
N ARG A 30 -3.80 29.91 5.65
CA ARG A 30 -4.15 29.87 7.08
C ARG A 30 -2.98 29.27 7.85
N ALA A 31 -2.58 29.98 8.91
CA ALA A 31 -1.65 29.44 9.89
C ALA A 31 -2.24 28.15 10.51
N PRO A 32 -1.42 27.10 10.73
CA PRO A 32 -1.91 25.90 11.39
C PRO A 32 -2.28 26.21 12.83
N GLU A 33 -3.56 26.05 13.16
CA GLU A 33 -4.00 26.07 14.55
C GLU A 33 -3.40 24.85 15.26
N THR A 34 -2.56 25.09 16.24
CA THR A 34 -2.01 24.07 17.14
C THR A 34 -3.12 23.54 18.04
N PRO A 35 -3.46 22.25 18.02
CA PRO A 35 -4.43 21.71 18.96
C PRO A 35 -3.87 21.75 20.40
N SER A 36 -4.54 22.45 21.27
CA SER A 36 -4.22 22.44 22.70
C SER A 36 -4.59 21.07 23.30
N LYS A 37 -3.60 20.41 23.93
CA LYS A 37 -3.79 19.15 24.65
C LYS A 37 -3.85 19.35 26.14
N GLU A 38 -4.84 18.79 26.77
CA GLU A 38 -4.80 18.48 28.20
C GLU A 38 -5.05 16.98 28.41
N PHE A 39 -4.08 16.31 29.04
CA PHE A 39 -4.25 14.97 29.57
C PHE A 39 -4.63 15.09 31.05
N LYS A 40 -5.81 14.64 31.43
CA LYS A 40 -6.19 14.41 32.81
C LYS A 40 -6.72 12.99 33.01
N ASN A 41 -6.00 12.23 33.83
CA ASN A 41 -6.47 10.99 34.46
C ASN A 41 -6.93 9.85 33.53
N GLY A 42 -6.11 9.42 32.58
CA GLY A 42 -6.35 8.14 31.87
C GLY A 42 -7.63 8.06 31.03
N LYS A 43 -8.39 9.15 30.88
CA LYS A 43 -9.55 9.21 29.98
C LYS A 43 -9.16 9.87 28.65
N VAL A 44 -9.54 9.23 27.56
CA VAL A 44 -9.43 9.80 26.22
C VAL A 44 -10.22 11.09 26.16
N VAL A 45 -9.54 12.23 26.06
CA VAL A 45 -10.17 13.52 25.80
C VAL A 45 -10.48 13.59 24.31
N LYS A 46 -11.73 13.90 23.95
CA LYS A 46 -12.12 14.14 22.56
C LYS A 46 -11.25 15.24 21.98
N VAL A 47 -10.48 14.95 20.97
CA VAL A 47 -9.80 15.95 20.14
C VAL A 47 -10.90 16.76 19.49
N ASN A 48 -10.90 18.08 19.68
CA ASN A 48 -11.82 18.97 18.99
C ASN A 48 -11.65 18.81 17.48
N ASP A 49 -12.71 18.38 16.86
CA ASP A 49 -12.74 17.89 15.50
C ASP A 49 -12.80 19.07 14.51
N VAL A 50 -11.72 19.31 13.81
CA VAL A 50 -11.65 20.22 12.65
C VAL A 50 -12.03 19.49 11.36
N THR A 51 -12.81 18.41 11.45
CA THR A 51 -13.32 17.69 10.28
C THR A 51 -14.55 18.38 9.72
N PRO A 52 -14.68 18.47 8.38
CA PRO A 52 -15.93 18.89 7.75
C PRO A 52 -17.10 18.04 8.28
N LYS A 53 -18.22 18.68 8.58
CA LYS A 53 -19.43 17.97 9.04
C LYS A 53 -19.74 16.81 8.08
N GLY A 54 -19.79 15.60 8.60
CA GLY A 54 -20.10 14.38 7.84
C GLY A 54 -18.96 13.42 7.58
N VAL A 55 -17.72 13.73 7.97
CA VAL A 55 -16.62 12.75 7.98
C VAL A 55 -16.63 12.01 9.31
N TYR A 56 -17.03 10.76 9.26
CA TYR A 56 -16.97 9.86 10.43
C TYR A 56 -15.51 9.57 10.76
N ARG A 57 -15.11 9.85 11.99
CA ARG A 57 -13.88 9.30 12.58
C ARG A 57 -14.30 8.16 13.49
N PRO A 58 -13.85 6.93 13.20
CA PRO A 58 -14.08 5.84 14.14
C PRO A 58 -13.44 6.18 15.49
N ASP A 59 -14.11 5.80 16.58
CA ASP A 59 -13.53 5.86 17.93
C ASP A 59 -12.41 4.80 17.99
N TYR A 60 -11.21 5.14 17.50
CA TYR A 60 -10.05 4.28 17.61
C TYR A 60 -9.68 4.15 19.08
N LYS A 61 -9.78 2.95 19.58
CA LYS A 61 -9.14 2.65 20.85
C LYS A 61 -7.62 2.71 20.62
N ILE A 62 -6.94 3.60 21.35
CA ILE A 62 -5.49 3.57 21.47
C ILE A 62 -5.09 2.14 21.82
N LEU A 63 -4.02 1.61 21.18
CA LEU A 63 -3.46 0.31 21.53
C LEU A 63 -3.25 0.25 23.05
N THR A 64 -4.06 -0.54 23.71
CA THR A 64 -3.80 -0.84 25.11
C THR A 64 -2.66 -1.86 25.20
N PRO A 65 -1.97 -1.97 26.33
CA PRO A 65 -0.91 -2.98 26.52
C PRO A 65 -1.34 -4.42 26.20
N ASN A 66 -2.63 -4.69 26.15
CA ASN A 66 -3.21 -6.00 25.87
C ASN A 66 -3.58 -6.20 24.38
N MET A 67 -3.53 -5.15 23.55
CA MET A 67 -3.84 -5.26 22.11
C MET A 67 -2.57 -5.64 21.34
N ARG A 68 -2.30 -6.92 21.23
CA ARG A 68 -1.15 -7.47 20.50
C ARG A 68 -1.54 -8.68 19.66
N SER A 69 -0.73 -8.94 18.63
CA SER A 69 -0.86 -10.17 17.85
C SER A 69 -0.42 -11.40 18.65
N PRO A 70 -1.05 -12.56 18.44
CA PRO A 70 -2.01 -12.86 17.36
C PRO A 70 -3.47 -12.51 17.67
N GLU A 71 -3.83 -12.16 18.93
CA GLU A 71 -5.22 -11.92 19.36
C GLU A 71 -5.82 -10.67 18.70
N TYR A 72 -4.98 -9.68 18.42
CA TYR A 72 -5.36 -8.45 17.73
C TYR A 72 -4.46 -8.21 16.53
N VAL A 73 -5.03 -7.65 15.48
CA VAL A 73 -4.29 -7.14 14.31
C VAL A 73 -4.78 -5.74 13.96
N GLN A 74 -3.93 -4.95 13.35
CA GLN A 74 -4.36 -3.74 12.67
C GLN A 74 -4.85 -4.09 11.27
N MET A 75 -5.81 -3.31 10.75
CA MET A 75 -6.27 -3.44 9.37
C MET A 75 -6.40 -2.06 8.72
N SER A 76 -6.27 -2.02 7.39
CA SER A 76 -6.48 -0.74 6.69
C SER A 76 -7.90 -0.22 6.93
N THR A 77 -8.07 1.10 7.05
CA THR A 77 -9.40 1.72 7.21
C THR A 77 -10.35 1.30 6.09
N ALA A 78 -9.85 1.15 4.85
CA ALA A 78 -10.66 0.66 3.74
C ALA A 78 -11.20 -0.76 3.98
N ALA A 79 -10.35 -1.67 4.50
CA ALA A 79 -10.78 -3.01 4.89
C ALA A 79 -11.76 -2.98 6.06
N ALA A 80 -11.53 -2.12 7.05
CA ALA A 80 -12.42 -1.97 8.21
C ALA A 80 -13.82 -1.45 7.81
N ILE A 81 -13.90 -0.52 6.86
CA ILE A 81 -15.16 -0.03 6.28
C ILE A 81 -15.85 -1.16 5.51
N THR A 82 -15.11 -1.86 4.64
CA THR A 82 -15.65 -2.97 3.83
C THR A 82 -16.16 -4.12 4.69
N LEU A 83 -15.46 -4.43 5.79
CA LEU A 83 -15.86 -5.46 6.75
C LEU A 83 -17.05 -5.02 7.65
N GLY A 84 -17.41 -3.74 7.62
CA GLY A 84 -18.48 -3.19 8.47
C GLY A 84 -18.11 -3.03 9.95
N VAL A 85 -16.83 -3.09 10.30
CA VAL A 85 -16.38 -2.85 11.70
C VAL A 85 -16.18 -1.37 11.99
N THR A 86 -16.16 -0.53 10.96
CA THR A 86 -16.14 0.93 11.07
C THR A 86 -17.02 1.55 9.98
N ASN A 87 -17.62 2.71 10.27
CA ASN A 87 -18.41 3.44 9.28
C ASN A 87 -17.50 4.30 8.42
N GLY A 88 -17.84 4.44 7.13
CA GLY A 88 -17.11 5.30 6.22
C GLY A 88 -17.60 5.19 4.78
N LYS A 89 -17.07 6.04 3.91
CA LYS A 89 -17.30 5.98 2.46
C LYS A 89 -15.96 6.12 1.74
N MET A 90 -15.78 5.33 0.71
CA MET A 90 -14.63 5.41 -0.18
C MET A 90 -15.00 6.17 -1.46
N TYR A 91 -14.11 7.02 -1.93
CA TYR A 91 -14.35 7.79 -3.15
C TYR A 91 -14.33 6.88 -4.39
N ARG A 92 -15.45 6.79 -5.09
CA ARG A 92 -15.65 5.98 -6.31
C ARG A 92 -15.25 4.49 -6.18
N CYS A 93 -15.19 4.00 -4.96
CA CYS A 93 -14.83 2.63 -4.67
C CYS A 93 -15.80 2.12 -3.61
N ASP A 94 -16.59 1.11 -3.92
CA ASP A 94 -17.65 0.64 -3.03
C ASP A 94 -17.07 -0.21 -1.89
N CYS A 95 -15.99 -0.96 -2.18
CA CYS A 95 -15.29 -1.80 -1.21
C CYS A 95 -13.84 -2.04 -1.65
N THR A 96 -12.96 -2.42 -0.71
CA THR A 96 -11.68 -3.00 -1.06
C THR A 96 -11.81 -4.51 -1.23
N ARG A 97 -11.03 -5.08 -2.15
CA ARG A 97 -11.01 -6.53 -2.41
C ARG A 97 -9.93 -7.25 -1.62
N CYS A 98 -9.06 -6.53 -0.95
CA CYS A 98 -8.04 -7.11 -0.09
C CYS A 98 -8.27 -6.74 1.38
N LEU A 99 -8.34 -7.78 2.22
CA LEU A 99 -8.28 -7.65 3.66
C LEU A 99 -6.81 -7.52 4.06
N ASN A 100 -6.32 -6.29 4.20
CA ASN A 100 -4.95 -6.02 4.60
C ASN A 100 -4.86 -6.03 6.12
N LEU A 101 -4.14 -7.00 6.67
CA LEU A 101 -3.84 -7.12 8.09
C LEU A 101 -2.37 -6.77 8.37
N LEU A 102 -2.11 -6.17 9.51
CA LEU A 102 -0.78 -5.85 10.00
C LEU A 102 -0.65 -6.36 11.44
N LEU A 103 0.37 -7.19 11.67
CA LEU A 103 0.70 -7.60 13.04
C LEU A 103 1.08 -6.37 13.87
N THR A 104 0.61 -6.33 15.11
CA THR A 104 0.78 -5.18 15.99
C THR A 104 1.25 -5.58 17.38
N TYR A 105 2.11 -4.74 17.96
CA TYR A 105 2.69 -4.93 19.30
C TYR A 105 2.84 -3.59 19.98
N PRO A 106 2.52 -3.49 21.29
CA PRO A 106 2.70 -2.25 22.06
C PRO A 106 4.15 -1.75 22.09
N GLU A 107 5.10 -2.66 21.94
CA GLU A 107 6.55 -2.35 21.88
C GLU A 107 6.96 -1.69 20.56
N GLY A 108 6.10 -1.74 19.55
CA GLY A 108 6.34 -1.16 18.22
C GLY A 108 7.34 -1.96 17.37
N CYS A 109 7.72 -1.39 16.23
CA CYS A 109 8.67 -1.97 15.30
C CYS A 109 10.11 -1.80 15.80
N ARG A 110 10.95 -2.84 15.71
CA ARG A 110 12.39 -2.77 16.04
C ARG A 110 13.26 -2.24 14.91
N ALA A 111 12.71 -2.11 13.72
CA ALA A 111 13.43 -1.51 12.58
C ALA A 111 13.34 0.01 12.60
N ASN A 112 14.24 0.65 11.83
CA ASN A 112 14.32 2.10 11.73
C ASN A 112 14.36 2.54 10.27
N CYS A 113 13.46 1.99 9.43
CA CYS A 113 13.40 2.34 8.01
C CYS A 113 13.11 3.84 7.86
N ALA A 114 13.95 4.55 7.09
CA ALA A 114 13.97 6.01 7.00
C ALA A 114 12.66 6.66 6.53
N TYR A 115 11.87 5.92 5.76
CA TYR A 115 10.61 6.36 5.14
C TYR A 115 9.36 5.92 5.92
N CYS A 116 9.52 5.10 6.98
CA CYS A 116 8.41 4.35 7.55
C CYS A 116 7.75 5.07 8.73
N GLY A 117 6.42 5.12 8.70
CA GLY A 117 5.62 5.66 9.79
C GLY A 117 5.67 4.87 11.09
N LEU A 118 6.17 3.62 11.06
CA LEU A 118 6.34 2.75 12.22
C LEU A 118 7.81 2.59 12.63
N ALA A 119 8.73 3.42 12.10
CA ALA A 119 10.14 3.35 12.43
C ALA A 119 10.38 3.58 13.94
N ARG A 120 11.32 2.82 14.51
CA ARG A 120 11.65 2.83 15.93
C ARG A 120 11.98 4.23 16.49
N HIS A 121 12.66 5.07 15.69
CA HIS A 121 13.08 6.40 16.06
C HIS A 121 12.27 7.51 15.37
N ARG A 122 11.01 7.21 15.01
CA ARG A 122 10.13 8.21 14.44
C ARG A 122 9.83 9.32 15.46
N GLU A 123 10.06 10.58 15.08
CA GLU A 123 9.75 11.75 15.86
C GLU A 123 8.29 12.18 15.67
N ALA A 124 7.37 11.42 16.24
CA ALA A 124 5.95 11.74 16.23
C ALA A 124 5.31 11.39 17.57
N GLU A 125 4.16 11.99 17.85
CA GLU A 125 3.37 11.57 19.00
C GLU A 125 3.00 10.10 18.89
N ARG A 126 3.15 9.37 19.98
CA ARG A 126 2.97 7.92 20.01
C ARG A 126 1.62 7.48 19.43
N ASP A 127 0.55 8.16 19.80
CA ASP A 127 -0.80 7.89 19.30
C ASP A 127 -0.88 7.95 17.78
N TYR A 128 -0.19 8.93 17.19
CA TYR A 128 -0.14 9.10 15.75
C TYR A 128 0.71 8.01 15.12
N ALA A 129 1.90 7.74 15.66
CA ALA A 129 2.81 6.72 15.17
C ALA A 129 2.19 5.31 15.23
N ASP A 130 1.51 4.97 16.33
CA ASP A 130 0.92 3.65 16.54
C ASP A 130 -0.30 3.38 15.64
N ARG A 131 -0.95 4.41 15.09
CA ARG A 131 -2.15 4.30 14.27
C ARG A 131 -1.93 4.57 12.78
N ASN A 132 -0.91 5.32 12.43
CA ASN A 132 -0.64 5.71 11.05
C ASN A 132 0.43 4.83 10.41
N PHE A 133 -0.04 3.95 9.55
CA PHE A 133 0.81 3.21 8.64
C PHE A 133 0.48 3.63 7.21
N ILE A 134 1.44 4.21 6.51
CA ILE A 134 1.26 4.68 5.11
C ILE A 134 0.05 5.64 5.00
N ARG A 135 0.07 6.77 5.71
CA ARG A 135 -0.88 7.91 5.62
C ARG A 135 -2.34 7.63 5.98
N VAL A 136 -2.73 6.40 6.20
CA VAL A 136 -4.09 6.02 6.60
C VAL A 136 -4.10 5.41 7.98
N ASP A 137 -5.18 5.62 8.69
CA ASP A 137 -5.36 4.99 9.99
C ASP A 137 -5.54 3.47 9.84
N TRP A 138 -4.98 2.75 10.79
CA TRP A 138 -5.08 1.29 10.85
C TRP A 138 -5.68 0.89 12.20
N PRO A 139 -7.02 0.78 12.32
CA PRO A 139 -7.66 0.38 13.56
C PRO A 139 -7.25 -1.04 13.98
N SER A 140 -7.09 -1.22 15.29
CA SER A 140 -6.87 -2.53 15.89
C SER A 140 -8.19 -3.25 16.09
N VAL A 141 -8.28 -4.49 15.64
CA VAL A 141 -9.48 -5.32 15.69
C VAL A 141 -9.11 -6.71 16.22
N PRO A 142 -9.96 -7.36 17.05
CA PRO A 142 -9.74 -8.75 17.42
C PRO A 142 -9.68 -9.65 16.17
N THR A 143 -8.63 -10.45 16.06
CA THR A 143 -8.39 -11.34 14.90
C THR A 143 -9.56 -12.29 14.69
N GLU A 144 -10.07 -12.89 15.77
CA GLU A 144 -11.19 -13.81 15.74
C GLU A 144 -12.47 -13.17 15.18
N LYS A 145 -12.76 -11.92 15.58
CA LYS A 145 -13.91 -11.18 15.06
C LYS A 145 -13.86 -10.99 13.55
N ILE A 146 -12.67 -10.70 13.01
CA ILE A 146 -12.48 -10.56 11.56
C ILE A 146 -12.78 -11.88 10.86
N ILE A 147 -12.21 -12.97 11.39
CA ILE A 147 -12.36 -14.32 10.85
C ILE A 147 -13.83 -14.74 10.89
N ASP A 148 -14.54 -14.52 12.00
CA ASP A 148 -15.94 -14.92 12.14
C ASP A 148 -16.87 -14.18 11.17
N ILE A 149 -16.61 -12.88 10.91
CA ILE A 149 -17.39 -12.12 9.94
C ILE A 149 -17.17 -12.71 8.54
N VAL A 150 -15.91 -12.89 8.10
CA VAL A 150 -15.61 -13.40 6.76
C VAL A 150 -16.07 -14.85 6.59
N ALA A 151 -15.92 -15.69 7.60
CA ALA A 151 -16.41 -17.08 7.57
C ALA A 151 -17.96 -17.14 7.44
N LYS A 152 -18.67 -16.24 8.13
CA LYS A 152 -20.13 -16.13 8.01
C LYS A 152 -20.57 -15.69 6.61
N ASP A 153 -19.84 -14.76 5.99
CA ASP A 153 -20.15 -14.27 4.64
C ASP A 153 -19.84 -15.32 3.57
N GLY A 154 -18.90 -16.24 3.83
CA GLY A 154 -18.49 -17.31 2.93
C GLY A 154 -18.16 -16.78 1.53
N ASP A 155 -18.73 -17.38 0.49
CA ASP A 155 -18.51 -16.97 -0.91
C ASP A 155 -19.09 -15.59 -1.26
N GLN A 156 -19.95 -15.02 -0.41
CA GLN A 156 -20.51 -13.68 -0.58
C GLN A 156 -19.58 -12.58 -0.04
N THR A 157 -18.47 -12.94 0.59
CA THR A 157 -17.51 -11.95 1.09
C THR A 157 -17.00 -11.06 -0.04
N PRO A 158 -16.91 -9.73 0.17
CA PRO A 158 -16.33 -8.81 -0.81
C PRO A 158 -14.81 -8.99 -0.97
N PHE A 159 -14.18 -9.75 -0.07
CA PHE A 159 -12.74 -9.95 -0.12
C PHE A 159 -12.37 -11.07 -1.09
N HIS A 160 -11.45 -10.75 -2.00
CA HIS A 160 -10.88 -11.69 -2.96
C HIS A 160 -9.49 -12.20 -2.51
N ARG A 161 -8.92 -11.58 -1.49
CA ARG A 161 -7.63 -11.94 -0.89
C ARG A 161 -7.51 -11.40 0.54
N MET A 162 -6.83 -12.13 1.37
CA MET A 162 -6.28 -11.64 2.64
C MET A 162 -4.77 -11.50 2.53
N CYS A 163 -4.20 -10.44 3.11
CA CYS A 163 -2.76 -10.23 3.19
C CYS A 163 -2.35 -10.05 4.65
N ILE A 164 -1.44 -10.89 5.15
CA ILE A 164 -0.81 -10.72 6.46
C ILE A 164 0.51 -9.99 6.26
N SER A 165 0.60 -8.77 6.79
CA SER A 165 1.81 -7.97 6.84
C SER A 165 2.37 -7.97 8.26
N MET A 166 3.68 -7.73 8.40
CA MET A 166 4.34 -7.74 9.70
C MET A 166 5.25 -6.54 9.90
N ILE A 167 5.39 -6.12 11.15
CA ILE A 167 6.48 -5.25 11.58
C ILE A 167 7.67 -6.12 12.03
N THR A 168 8.84 -5.53 12.17
CA THR A 168 10.03 -6.25 12.68
C THR A 168 9.93 -6.37 14.20
N HIS A 169 9.58 -7.55 14.66
CA HIS A 169 9.40 -7.86 16.08
C HIS A 169 9.78 -9.34 16.35
N PRO A 170 10.31 -9.72 17.54
CA PRO A 170 10.72 -11.10 17.83
C PRO A 170 9.61 -12.13 17.69
N ARG A 171 8.36 -11.73 17.89
CA ARG A 171 7.19 -12.61 17.80
C ARG A 171 6.59 -12.69 16.41
N SER A 172 6.93 -11.76 15.48
CA SER A 172 6.18 -11.61 14.24
C SER A 172 6.17 -12.85 13.35
N ASP A 173 7.25 -13.65 13.35
CA ASP A 173 7.28 -14.88 12.56
C ASP A 173 6.31 -15.93 13.14
N ALA A 174 6.34 -16.17 14.46
CA ALA A 174 5.43 -17.09 15.12
C ALA A 174 3.96 -16.64 15.08
N ASP A 175 3.72 -15.35 15.31
CA ASP A 175 2.36 -14.80 15.30
C ASP A 175 1.78 -14.77 13.88
N THR A 176 2.60 -14.62 12.82
CA THR A 176 2.15 -14.79 11.42
C THR A 176 1.62 -16.19 11.17
N LEU A 177 2.34 -17.23 11.64
CA LEU A 177 1.91 -18.62 11.53
C LEU A 177 0.60 -18.86 12.30
N THR A 178 0.49 -18.29 13.50
CA THR A 178 -0.72 -18.43 14.33
C THR A 178 -1.93 -17.75 13.66
N VAL A 179 -1.80 -16.51 13.18
CA VAL A 179 -2.89 -15.82 12.47
C VAL A 179 -3.28 -16.55 11.19
N LEU A 180 -2.30 -17.03 10.42
CA LEU A 180 -2.55 -17.82 9.22
C LEU A 180 -3.33 -19.09 9.55
N LYS A 181 -2.91 -19.84 10.59
CA LYS A 181 -3.62 -21.03 11.03
C LYS A 181 -5.03 -20.73 11.50
N MET A 182 -5.24 -19.72 12.34
CA MET A 182 -6.58 -19.28 12.76
C MET A 182 -7.50 -19.01 11.58
N TRP A 183 -6.95 -18.42 10.50
CA TRP A 183 -7.68 -18.14 9.26
C TRP A 183 -8.00 -19.42 8.51
N THR A 184 -7.01 -20.25 8.21
CA THR A 184 -7.19 -21.45 7.37
C THR A 184 -7.99 -22.56 8.06
N ASP A 185 -8.08 -22.56 9.40
CA ASP A 185 -8.96 -23.46 10.14
C ASP A 185 -10.46 -23.17 9.92
N LYS A 186 -10.83 -21.94 9.51
CA LYS A 186 -12.22 -21.50 9.34
C LYS A 186 -12.58 -21.08 7.90
N ILE A 187 -11.62 -20.66 7.12
CA ILE A 187 -11.83 -20.06 5.79
C ILE A 187 -10.95 -20.79 4.77
N SER A 188 -11.62 -21.40 3.77
CA SER A 188 -10.92 -22.09 2.69
C SER A 188 -10.10 -21.11 1.82
N PRO A 189 -8.90 -21.52 1.34
CA PRO A 189 -8.13 -20.77 0.36
C PRO A 189 -8.86 -20.49 -0.96
N GLU A 190 -9.83 -21.35 -1.32
CA GLU A 190 -10.70 -21.13 -2.49
C GLU A 190 -11.67 -19.97 -2.26
N THR A 191 -12.13 -19.78 -1.02
CA THR A 191 -13.01 -18.66 -0.66
C THR A 191 -12.22 -17.35 -0.58
N VAL A 192 -11.12 -17.30 0.18
CA VAL A 192 -10.24 -16.13 0.27
C VAL A 192 -8.79 -16.58 0.39
N PRO A 193 -8.03 -16.58 -0.70
CA PRO A 193 -6.61 -16.94 -0.69
C PRO A 193 -5.77 -15.96 0.13
N VAL A 194 -4.65 -16.43 0.68
CA VAL A 194 -3.81 -15.68 1.60
C VAL A 194 -2.44 -15.37 1.00
N SER A 195 -2.03 -14.10 1.06
CA SER A 195 -0.67 -13.69 0.80
C SER A 195 0.05 -13.25 2.08
N ILE A 196 1.35 -13.48 2.12
CA ILE A 196 2.23 -13.03 3.19
C ILE A 196 3.12 -11.91 2.67
N LEU A 197 3.15 -10.77 3.35
CA LEU A 197 4.14 -9.72 3.13
C LEU A 197 5.15 -9.75 4.28
N SER A 198 6.36 -10.18 3.97
CA SER A 198 7.40 -10.48 4.97
C SER A 198 8.50 -9.43 5.02
N ASN A 199 8.95 -9.14 6.25
CA ASN A 199 10.26 -8.58 6.57
C ASN A 199 11.18 -9.74 6.98
N PRO A 200 11.92 -10.37 6.06
CA PRO A 200 12.56 -11.67 6.31
C PRO A 200 13.88 -11.60 7.09
N THR A 201 14.02 -10.67 8.03
CA THR A 201 15.26 -10.43 8.78
C THR A 201 15.73 -11.66 9.54
N THR A 202 14.82 -12.34 10.21
CA THR A 202 15.07 -13.57 11.00
C THR A 202 14.61 -14.83 10.30
N LYS A 203 13.83 -14.72 9.23
CA LYS A 203 13.17 -15.84 8.55
C LYS A 203 14.16 -16.77 7.86
N THR A 204 13.88 -18.07 7.91
CA THR A 204 14.62 -19.12 7.21
C THR A 204 13.82 -19.66 6.01
N THR A 205 14.47 -20.45 5.15
CA THR A 205 13.78 -21.21 4.09
C THR A 205 12.74 -22.18 4.65
N GLY A 206 12.98 -22.73 5.84
CA GLY A 206 12.01 -23.59 6.56
C GLY A 206 10.74 -22.84 6.91
N ASP A 207 10.86 -21.60 7.41
CA ASP A 207 9.69 -20.77 7.76
C ASP A 207 8.87 -20.41 6.52
N VAL A 208 9.52 -20.16 5.37
CA VAL A 208 8.84 -19.90 4.10
C VAL A 208 8.03 -21.12 3.64
N ARG A 209 8.60 -22.32 3.80
CA ARG A 209 7.93 -23.60 3.49
C ARG A 209 6.74 -23.84 4.40
N GLN A 210 6.90 -23.64 5.71
CA GLN A 210 5.83 -23.82 6.68
C GLN A 210 4.62 -22.91 6.41
N LEU A 211 4.86 -21.65 5.99
CA LEU A 211 3.78 -20.74 5.61
C LEU A 211 2.99 -21.28 4.41
N LYS A 212 3.67 -21.84 3.41
CA LYS A 212 3.00 -22.49 2.26
C LYS A 212 2.18 -23.70 2.68
N GLU A 213 2.76 -24.56 3.51
CA GLU A 213 2.09 -25.77 4.02
C GLU A 213 0.84 -25.44 4.84
N LEU A 214 0.83 -24.29 5.53
CA LEU A 214 -0.34 -23.77 6.26
C LEU A 214 -1.37 -23.07 5.37
N GLY A 215 -1.17 -23.00 4.04
CA GLY A 215 -2.16 -22.49 3.09
C GLY A 215 -1.92 -21.07 2.56
N ALA A 216 -0.78 -20.43 2.85
CA ALA A 216 -0.41 -19.21 2.14
C ALA A 216 -0.10 -19.53 0.67
N ASP A 217 -0.74 -18.85 -0.28
CA ASP A 217 -0.59 -19.13 -1.71
C ASP A 217 0.38 -18.19 -2.43
N ILE A 218 0.68 -17.03 -1.85
CA ILE A 218 1.66 -16.05 -2.37
C ILE A 218 2.56 -15.58 -1.21
N PHE A 219 3.85 -15.49 -1.49
CA PHE A 219 4.83 -14.92 -0.56
C PHE A 219 5.52 -13.71 -1.18
N THR A 220 5.47 -12.57 -0.51
CA THR A 220 6.14 -11.35 -0.96
C THR A 220 7.12 -10.82 0.09
N VAL A 221 8.19 -10.20 -0.39
CA VAL A 221 9.24 -9.59 0.42
C VAL A 221 9.11 -8.08 0.34
N ALA A 222 9.09 -7.41 1.49
CA ALA A 222 9.16 -5.96 1.57
C ALA A 222 10.61 -5.49 1.28
N LEU A 223 11.04 -5.59 0.02
CA LEU A 223 12.39 -5.17 -0.40
C LEU A 223 12.51 -3.65 -0.33
N ASP A 224 11.49 -2.94 -0.79
CA ASP A 224 11.24 -1.51 -0.75
C ASP A 224 12.24 -0.64 -1.54
N ALA A 225 13.52 -0.99 -1.65
CA ALA A 225 14.55 -0.24 -2.37
C ALA A 225 14.92 -0.91 -3.70
N ALA A 226 15.34 -0.12 -4.69
CA ALA A 226 15.71 -0.61 -6.02
C ALA A 226 17.15 -1.15 -6.10
N THR A 227 18.04 -0.70 -5.22
CA THR A 227 19.46 -1.10 -5.20
C THR A 227 19.95 -1.45 -3.80
N PRO A 228 21.02 -2.24 -3.67
CA PRO A 228 21.61 -2.55 -2.36
C PRO A 228 22.08 -1.31 -1.60
N GLU A 229 22.61 -0.28 -2.30
CA GLU A 229 23.08 0.96 -1.72
C GLU A 229 21.93 1.78 -1.14
N LEU A 230 20.84 1.89 -1.91
CA LEU A 230 19.62 2.55 -1.44
C LEU A 230 18.99 1.80 -0.28
N PHE A 231 18.94 0.46 -0.34
CA PHE A 231 18.46 -0.38 0.74
C PHE A 231 19.27 -0.14 2.03
N ASP A 232 20.60 -0.17 1.94
CA ASP A 232 21.45 0.05 3.12
C ASP A 232 21.23 1.45 3.73
N ARG A 233 21.16 2.46 2.89
CA ARG A 233 20.95 3.86 3.31
C ARG A 233 19.58 4.13 3.92
N THR A 234 18.52 3.47 3.47
CA THR A 234 17.15 3.78 3.86
C THR A 234 16.51 2.74 4.78
N ARG A 235 17.01 1.50 4.76
CA ARG A 235 16.40 0.36 5.44
C ARG A 235 17.41 -0.51 6.19
N GLY A 236 18.69 -0.48 5.81
CA GLY A 236 19.74 -1.33 6.33
C GLY A 236 20.58 -0.69 7.44
N LYS A 237 21.89 -0.92 7.38
CA LYS A 237 22.84 -0.44 8.37
C LYS A 237 22.94 1.08 8.43
N GLY A 238 22.77 1.76 7.30
CA GLY A 238 22.85 3.23 7.22
C GLY A 238 21.83 3.92 8.14
N VAL A 239 20.74 3.25 8.50
CA VAL A 239 19.73 3.75 9.45
C VAL A 239 19.67 2.90 10.72
N GLN A 240 20.71 2.13 11.03
CA GLN A 240 20.80 1.26 12.21
C GLN A 240 19.64 0.24 12.32
N SER A 241 19.17 -0.24 11.17
CA SER A 241 18.15 -1.27 11.09
C SER A 241 18.78 -2.67 10.98
N PRO A 242 18.07 -3.73 11.40
CA PRO A 242 18.60 -5.10 11.37
C PRO A 242 18.50 -5.75 9.98
N HIS A 243 18.01 -5.05 8.97
CA HIS A 243 17.75 -5.61 7.66
C HIS A 243 19.02 -5.72 6.81
N SER A 244 19.07 -6.72 5.95
CA SER A 244 20.19 -6.98 5.05
C SER A 244 19.66 -7.32 3.64
N TRP A 245 20.14 -6.60 2.63
CA TRP A 245 19.83 -6.86 1.23
C TRP A 245 20.05 -8.33 0.85
N LYS A 246 21.24 -8.86 1.18
CA LYS A 246 21.58 -10.27 0.90
C LYS A 246 20.57 -11.23 1.50
N LYS A 247 20.14 -11.00 2.75
CA LYS A 247 19.15 -11.85 3.44
C LYS A 247 17.78 -11.78 2.78
N TYR A 248 17.38 -10.60 2.33
CA TYR A 248 16.10 -10.38 1.65
C TYR A 248 16.05 -11.11 0.30
N TRP A 249 17.13 -11.04 -0.47
CA TRP A 249 17.26 -11.80 -1.73
C TRP A 249 17.27 -13.30 -1.50
N GLN A 250 18.04 -13.80 -0.53
CA GLN A 250 18.05 -15.21 -0.18
C GLN A 250 16.64 -15.76 0.11
N ILE A 251 15.83 -15.00 0.84
CA ILE A 251 14.45 -15.42 1.14
C ILE A 251 13.53 -15.26 -0.07
N LEU A 252 13.73 -14.26 -0.91
CA LEU A 252 13.00 -14.12 -2.17
C LEU A 252 13.27 -15.30 -3.13
N GLU A 253 14.53 -15.74 -3.23
CA GLU A 253 14.92 -16.94 -3.98
C GLU A 253 14.31 -18.21 -3.38
N SER A 254 14.33 -18.35 -2.05
CA SER A 254 13.63 -19.44 -1.36
C SER A 254 12.13 -19.43 -1.65
N ALA A 255 11.51 -18.26 -1.71
CA ALA A 255 10.10 -18.13 -2.06
C ALA A 255 9.83 -18.55 -3.52
N ARG A 256 10.71 -18.16 -4.48
CA ARG A 256 10.65 -18.64 -5.86
C ARG A 256 10.63 -20.17 -5.91
N ASP A 257 11.58 -20.80 -5.24
CA ASP A 257 11.78 -22.26 -5.31
C ASP A 257 10.63 -23.02 -4.61
N ILE A 258 10.04 -22.44 -3.56
CA ILE A 258 8.96 -23.05 -2.80
C ILE A 258 7.59 -22.79 -3.41
N TYR A 259 7.28 -21.54 -3.75
CA TYR A 259 5.95 -21.13 -4.23
C TYR A 259 5.78 -21.28 -5.74
N GLY A 260 6.86 -21.15 -6.50
CA GLY A 260 6.87 -21.26 -7.98
C GLY A 260 6.43 -19.97 -8.68
N LYS A 261 6.35 -20.07 -10.00
CA LYS A 261 6.05 -18.93 -10.89
C LYS A 261 4.74 -18.23 -10.52
N ASN A 262 4.75 -16.89 -10.53
CA ASN A 262 3.63 -16.01 -10.21
C ASN A 262 3.09 -16.12 -8.77
N LYS A 263 3.81 -16.80 -7.87
CA LYS A 263 3.40 -16.98 -6.47
C LYS A 263 4.37 -16.36 -5.47
N PHE A 264 5.30 -15.56 -5.94
CA PHE A 264 6.23 -14.78 -5.13
C PHE A 264 6.50 -13.42 -5.76
N GLY A 265 7.03 -12.47 -4.98
CA GLY A 265 7.36 -11.14 -5.49
C GLY A 265 7.95 -10.21 -4.44
N ALA A 266 8.14 -8.95 -4.83
CA ALA A 266 8.67 -7.94 -3.93
C ALA A 266 7.84 -6.65 -3.95
N HIS A 267 7.78 -5.98 -2.80
CA HIS A 267 7.33 -4.60 -2.71
C HIS A 267 8.50 -3.67 -3.01
N ILE A 268 8.24 -2.58 -3.74
CA ILE A 268 9.21 -1.56 -4.14
C ILE A 268 8.58 -0.19 -3.90
N ILE A 269 9.30 0.70 -3.22
CA ILE A 269 8.91 2.10 -3.07
C ILE A 269 9.69 2.91 -4.10
N VAL A 270 9.00 3.70 -4.91
CA VAL A 270 9.57 4.52 -5.99
C VAL A 270 9.64 5.97 -5.54
N GLY A 271 10.81 6.59 -5.69
CA GLY A 271 11.06 8.01 -5.40
C GLY A 271 11.85 8.27 -4.13
N MET A 272 12.62 7.29 -3.63
CA MET A 272 13.49 7.43 -2.47
C MET A 272 14.93 7.87 -2.83
N GLY A 273 15.18 8.15 -4.13
CA GLY A 273 16.47 8.61 -4.62
C GLY A 273 17.15 7.69 -5.63
N GLU A 274 16.45 6.67 -6.09
CA GLU A 274 16.82 5.83 -7.23
C GLU A 274 16.41 6.48 -8.55
N THR A 275 17.03 6.02 -9.64
CA THR A 275 16.63 6.34 -11.02
C THR A 275 15.48 5.44 -11.48
N GLU A 276 14.75 5.85 -12.53
CA GLU A 276 13.72 5.01 -13.14
C GLU A 276 14.33 3.74 -13.75
N PHE A 277 15.56 3.84 -14.30
CA PHE A 277 16.31 2.70 -14.82
C PHE A 277 16.59 1.65 -13.73
N GLU A 278 17.04 2.05 -12.55
CA GLU A 278 17.30 1.13 -11.43
C GLU A 278 16.03 0.40 -10.97
N VAL A 279 14.90 1.11 -10.86
CA VAL A 279 13.61 0.49 -10.53
C VAL A 279 13.21 -0.54 -11.57
N LEU A 280 13.28 -0.16 -12.86
CA LEU A 280 12.83 -1.03 -13.96
C LEU A 280 13.74 -2.23 -14.18
N ASN A 281 15.03 -2.12 -13.92
CA ASN A 281 15.94 -3.26 -13.86
C ASN A 281 15.55 -4.24 -12.75
N LEU A 282 15.20 -3.76 -11.57
CA LEU A 282 14.70 -4.62 -10.49
C LEU A 282 13.39 -5.30 -10.87
N VAL A 283 12.46 -4.57 -11.51
CA VAL A 283 11.20 -5.15 -12.03
C VAL A 283 11.50 -6.25 -13.04
N GLN A 284 12.42 -6.00 -13.98
CA GLN A 284 12.82 -7.01 -14.98
C GLN A 284 13.43 -8.26 -14.33
N GLN A 285 14.32 -8.09 -13.35
CA GLN A 285 14.90 -9.21 -12.62
C GLN A 285 13.82 -10.07 -11.94
N LEU A 286 12.83 -9.44 -11.30
CA LEU A 286 11.72 -10.16 -10.68
C LEU A 286 10.90 -10.94 -11.71
N VAL A 287 10.58 -10.34 -12.85
CA VAL A 287 9.85 -11.00 -13.94
C VAL A 287 10.64 -12.14 -14.53
N ASP A 288 11.95 -11.98 -14.79
CA ASP A 288 12.84 -13.02 -15.29
C ASP A 288 12.96 -14.22 -14.32
N MET A 289 12.84 -13.96 -13.02
CA MET A 289 12.74 -15.01 -11.99
C MET A 289 11.36 -15.68 -11.96
N GLY A 290 10.38 -15.17 -12.68
CA GLY A 290 8.97 -15.61 -12.65
C GLY A 290 8.17 -15.06 -11.47
N GLY A 291 8.64 -14.00 -10.82
CA GLY A 291 7.97 -13.27 -9.76
C GLY A 291 7.21 -12.05 -10.28
N HIS A 292 6.76 -11.22 -9.37
CA HIS A 292 6.05 -9.98 -9.69
C HIS A 292 6.45 -8.84 -8.76
N SER A 293 6.24 -7.60 -9.22
CA SER A 293 6.52 -6.38 -8.49
C SER A 293 5.26 -5.71 -7.99
N HIS A 294 5.27 -5.25 -6.74
CA HIS A 294 4.23 -4.38 -6.18
C HIS A 294 4.84 -3.03 -5.86
N MET A 295 4.39 -1.99 -6.56
CA MET A 295 4.99 -0.66 -6.42
C MET A 295 4.16 0.26 -5.54
N PHE A 296 4.86 1.07 -4.77
CA PHE A 296 4.33 2.15 -3.94
C PHE A 296 5.01 3.46 -4.31
N CYS A 297 4.24 4.53 -4.35
CA CYS A 297 4.75 5.88 -4.53
C CYS A 297 5.31 6.39 -3.20
N PHE A 298 6.58 6.77 -3.13
CA PHE A 298 7.15 7.37 -1.92
C PHE A 298 6.35 8.59 -1.49
N PHE A 299 6.12 8.64 -0.21
CA PHE A 299 5.52 9.77 0.46
C PHE A 299 6.30 10.07 1.75
N PRO A 300 6.65 11.35 2.01
CA PRO A 300 7.36 11.74 3.21
C PRO A 300 6.44 11.62 4.44
N GLU A 301 6.60 10.56 5.21
CA GLU A 301 5.85 10.37 6.46
C GLU A 301 6.37 11.30 7.55
N LYS A 302 5.46 12.08 8.16
CA LYS A 302 5.80 13.05 9.20
C LYS A 302 6.56 12.37 10.35
N GLY A 303 7.69 12.96 10.74
CA GLY A 303 8.58 12.49 11.81
C GLY A 303 9.46 11.31 11.44
N SER A 304 9.39 10.81 10.19
CA SER A 304 10.36 9.85 9.66
C SER A 304 11.66 10.55 9.26
N LEU A 305 12.75 9.78 9.10
CA LEU A 305 14.04 10.36 8.69
C LEU A 305 14.00 11.02 7.30
N MET A 306 13.01 10.67 6.47
CA MET A 306 12.85 11.20 5.12
C MET A 306 11.64 12.17 5.00
N ASP A 307 11.10 12.67 6.09
CA ASP A 307 9.93 13.58 6.08
C ASP A 307 10.21 14.94 5.44
N HIS A 308 11.48 15.33 5.39
CA HIS A 308 11.96 16.56 4.76
C HIS A 308 12.10 16.48 3.23
N LEU A 309 12.00 15.28 2.65
CA LEU A 309 12.11 15.08 1.21
C LEU A 309 10.79 15.40 0.50
N PRO A 310 10.82 15.82 -0.77
CA PRO A 310 9.60 15.98 -1.55
C PRO A 310 8.97 14.62 -1.85
N ALA A 311 7.65 14.59 -1.97
CA ALA A 311 6.95 13.42 -2.51
C ALA A 311 7.38 13.16 -3.96
N THR A 312 7.30 11.90 -4.38
CA THR A 312 7.65 11.50 -5.77
C THR A 312 6.91 12.33 -6.81
N PRO A 313 7.61 12.96 -7.77
CA PRO A 313 6.97 13.67 -8.87
C PRO A 313 5.99 12.75 -9.63
N LYS A 314 4.79 13.24 -9.93
CA LYS A 314 3.79 12.42 -10.64
C LYS A 314 4.24 11.99 -12.03
N SER A 315 5.09 12.77 -12.70
CA SER A 315 5.67 12.38 -13.99
C SER A 315 6.57 11.15 -13.86
N GLN A 316 7.47 11.11 -12.88
CA GLN A 316 8.30 9.95 -12.56
C GLN A 316 7.41 8.73 -12.23
N TRP A 317 6.46 8.90 -11.31
CA TRP A 317 5.57 7.82 -10.92
C TRP A 317 4.82 7.22 -12.11
N ARG A 318 4.24 8.08 -12.99
CA ARG A 318 3.49 7.62 -14.17
C ARG A 318 4.37 6.90 -15.19
N ARG A 319 5.60 7.39 -15.45
CA ARG A 319 6.52 6.72 -16.36
C ARG A 319 6.89 5.33 -15.85
N VAL A 320 7.23 5.21 -14.55
CA VAL A 320 7.56 3.92 -13.95
C VAL A 320 6.35 2.98 -13.92
N GLN A 321 5.13 3.46 -13.60
CA GLN A 321 3.91 2.63 -13.67
C GLN A 321 3.69 2.05 -15.07
N LEU A 322 3.81 2.89 -16.11
CA LEU A 322 3.62 2.48 -17.49
C LEU A 322 4.68 1.46 -17.91
N ALA A 323 5.96 1.78 -17.69
CA ALA A 323 7.07 0.90 -18.04
C ALA A 323 6.97 -0.47 -17.31
N ARG A 324 6.66 -0.48 -16.01
CA ARG A 324 6.43 -1.72 -15.27
C ARG A 324 5.29 -2.54 -15.89
N TYR A 325 4.18 -1.90 -16.24
CA TYR A 325 3.05 -2.59 -16.87
C TYR A 325 3.44 -3.24 -18.20
N LEU A 326 4.26 -2.55 -18.99
CA LEU A 326 4.77 -3.11 -20.26
C LEU A 326 5.68 -4.31 -20.03
N ILE A 327 6.51 -4.28 -19.00
CA ILE A 327 7.38 -5.43 -18.64
C ILE A 327 6.53 -6.59 -18.10
N ASP A 328 5.56 -6.34 -17.23
CA ASP A 328 4.78 -7.41 -16.59
C ASP A 328 3.77 -8.09 -17.55
N TYR A 329 3.22 -7.35 -18.55
CA TYR A 329 2.04 -7.79 -19.29
C TYR A 329 2.13 -7.67 -20.81
N CYS A 330 3.15 -7.01 -21.36
CA CYS A 330 3.25 -6.75 -22.80
C CYS A 330 4.57 -7.25 -23.42
N ASP A 331 5.29 -8.13 -22.72
CA ASP A 331 6.56 -8.73 -23.17
C ASP A 331 7.65 -7.69 -23.58
N VAL A 332 7.50 -6.44 -23.15
CA VAL A 332 8.53 -5.42 -23.32
C VAL A 332 9.62 -5.66 -22.28
N ARG A 333 10.87 -5.57 -22.71
CA ARG A 333 12.02 -5.70 -21.80
C ARG A 333 12.67 -4.36 -21.54
N VAL A 334 13.28 -4.20 -20.37
CA VAL A 334 13.99 -2.97 -20.00
C VAL A 334 15.10 -2.62 -21.01
N GLU A 335 15.74 -3.62 -21.62
CA GLU A 335 16.78 -3.46 -22.65
C GLU A 335 16.25 -2.83 -23.94
N HIS A 336 14.94 -2.89 -24.19
CA HIS A 336 14.30 -2.25 -25.34
C HIS A 336 13.96 -0.79 -25.09
N MET A 337 13.97 -0.36 -23.84
CA MET A 337 13.65 1.02 -23.46
C MET A 337 14.88 1.92 -23.62
N LYS A 338 14.66 3.23 -23.81
CA LYS A 338 15.73 4.22 -23.79
C LYS A 338 15.58 5.13 -22.59
N PHE A 339 16.72 5.48 -22.01
CA PHE A 339 16.82 6.34 -20.85
C PHE A 339 17.70 7.55 -21.17
N ASP A 340 17.40 8.69 -20.55
CA ASP A 340 18.26 9.85 -20.63
C ASP A 340 19.45 9.76 -19.66
N SER A 341 20.27 10.81 -19.62
CA SER A 341 21.45 10.87 -18.73
C SER A 341 21.13 10.84 -17.24
N GLU A 342 19.87 11.08 -16.85
CA GLU A 342 19.39 11.01 -15.47
C GLU A 342 18.66 9.69 -15.18
N GLY A 343 18.68 8.74 -16.13
CA GLY A 343 18.04 7.44 -16.00
C GLY A 343 16.53 7.48 -16.08
N ARG A 344 15.93 8.55 -16.65
CA ARG A 344 14.49 8.65 -16.88
C ARG A 344 14.11 7.98 -18.19
N VAL A 345 12.97 7.26 -18.22
CA VAL A 345 12.44 6.66 -19.44
C VAL A 345 12.06 7.74 -20.46
N VAL A 346 12.64 7.67 -21.65
CA VAL A 346 12.32 8.56 -22.79
C VAL A 346 11.73 7.80 -23.99
N ASP A 347 11.91 6.48 -24.05
CA ASP A 347 11.32 5.60 -25.05
C ASP A 347 10.98 4.26 -24.39
N TYR A 348 9.78 3.76 -24.60
CA TYR A 348 9.27 2.53 -23.96
C TYR A 348 9.55 1.26 -24.78
N GLY A 349 10.26 1.36 -25.90
CA GLY A 349 10.55 0.21 -26.78
C GLY A 349 9.30 -0.38 -27.47
N MET A 350 8.25 0.42 -27.65
CA MET A 350 6.97 0.03 -28.21
C MET A 350 6.48 1.03 -29.25
N GLY A 351 5.68 0.59 -30.23
CA GLY A 351 5.08 1.44 -31.24
C GLY A 351 4.14 2.52 -30.63
N ALA A 352 4.21 3.74 -31.15
CA ALA A 352 3.49 4.88 -30.60
C ALA A 352 1.95 4.67 -30.52
N SER A 353 1.37 4.02 -31.53
CA SER A 353 -0.07 3.71 -31.57
C SER A 353 -0.46 2.70 -30.50
N GLU A 354 0.32 1.64 -30.34
CA GLU A 354 0.09 0.61 -29.32
C GLU A 354 0.26 1.16 -27.92
N LEU A 355 1.31 1.93 -27.67
CA LEU A 355 1.54 2.63 -26.42
C LEU A 355 0.38 3.58 -26.08
N SER A 356 -0.15 4.30 -27.09
CA SER A 356 -1.32 5.16 -26.89
C SER A 356 -2.56 4.38 -26.46
N ASN A 357 -2.82 3.22 -27.05
CA ASN A 357 -3.94 2.35 -26.69
C ASN A 357 -3.83 1.85 -25.24
N ILE A 358 -2.64 1.44 -24.81
CA ILE A 358 -2.37 1.01 -23.43
C ILE A 358 -2.61 2.15 -22.43
N ILE A 359 -2.15 3.36 -22.76
CA ILE A 359 -2.39 4.54 -21.93
C ILE A 359 -3.89 4.85 -21.83
N ASP A 360 -4.64 4.72 -22.94
CA ASP A 360 -6.08 5.01 -22.98
C ASP A 360 -6.94 3.94 -22.33
N ASP A 361 -6.47 2.71 -22.25
CA ASP A 361 -7.08 1.68 -21.41
C ASP A 361 -6.98 2.03 -19.91
N GLY A 362 -5.85 2.63 -19.49
CA GLY A 362 -5.63 3.13 -18.14
C GLY A 362 -5.24 2.07 -17.11
N THR A 363 -5.23 0.79 -17.45
CA THR A 363 -4.90 -0.31 -16.52
C THR A 363 -3.49 -0.18 -15.95
N ALA A 364 -2.54 0.32 -16.73
CA ALA A 364 -1.17 0.59 -16.31
C ALA A 364 -1.06 1.51 -15.06
N PHE A 365 -2.04 2.37 -14.82
CA PHE A 365 -2.04 3.34 -13.71
C PHE A 365 -2.83 2.86 -12.48
N ARG A 366 -3.34 1.64 -12.52
CA ARG A 366 -4.02 1.03 -11.38
C ARG A 366 -3.02 0.52 -10.35
N THR A 367 -3.53 0.28 -9.15
CA THR A 367 -2.73 -0.29 -8.07
C THR A 367 -2.17 -1.66 -8.49
N SER A 368 -0.86 -1.86 -8.36
CA SER A 368 -0.21 -3.15 -8.51
C SER A 368 -0.28 -3.94 -7.21
N GLY A 369 -0.49 -5.25 -7.28
CA GLY A 369 -0.60 -6.08 -6.08
C GLY A 369 -0.92 -7.53 -6.41
N CYS A 370 -1.04 -8.38 -5.38
CA CYS A 370 -1.39 -9.78 -5.55
C CYS A 370 -2.75 -9.96 -6.23
N PRO A 371 -2.91 -10.94 -7.14
CA PRO A 371 -4.20 -11.30 -7.72
C PRO A 371 -5.15 -11.88 -6.67
N GLY A 372 -6.44 -11.86 -6.95
CA GLY A 372 -7.47 -12.45 -6.11
C GLY A 372 -7.88 -13.87 -6.54
N LYS A 373 -8.98 -14.34 -5.94
CA LYS A 373 -9.65 -15.60 -6.32
C LYS A 373 -10.26 -15.51 -7.72
N VAL A 374 -10.66 -14.35 -8.14
CA VAL A 374 -11.15 -14.10 -9.50
C VAL A 374 -9.98 -13.58 -10.32
N ARG A 375 -9.67 -14.29 -11.40
CA ARG A 375 -8.65 -13.88 -12.36
C ARG A 375 -9.22 -12.74 -13.19
N ASP A 376 -8.96 -11.52 -12.77
CA ASP A 376 -9.08 -10.35 -13.59
C ASP A 376 -7.69 -9.70 -13.75
N ASP A 377 -7.52 -8.88 -14.76
CA ASP A 377 -6.27 -8.13 -15.03
C ASP A 377 -6.00 -7.07 -13.95
N ILE A 378 -6.66 -7.15 -12.82
CA ILE A 378 -6.64 -6.20 -11.74
C ILE A 378 -6.20 -6.90 -10.47
N SER A 379 -5.23 -6.31 -9.80
CA SER A 379 -4.83 -6.72 -8.47
C SER A 379 -6.01 -6.70 -7.48
N ALA A 380 -6.21 -7.78 -6.73
CA ALA A 380 -7.13 -7.78 -5.60
C ALA A 380 -6.62 -6.88 -4.47
N CYS A 381 -5.30 -6.76 -4.32
CA CYS A 381 -4.67 -5.83 -3.39
C CYS A 381 -4.73 -4.39 -3.94
N ASP A 382 -5.91 -3.81 -3.98
CA ASP A 382 -6.22 -2.51 -4.56
C ASP A 382 -5.88 -1.32 -3.65
N ARG A 383 -5.66 -1.55 -2.36
CA ARG A 383 -5.17 -0.60 -1.34
C ARG A 383 -5.73 0.83 -1.51
N PRO A 384 -7.03 1.05 -1.40
CA PRO A 384 -7.61 2.37 -1.64
C PRO A 384 -6.92 3.44 -0.79
N TYR A 385 -6.31 4.42 -1.47
CA TYR A 385 -5.66 5.60 -0.88
C TYR A 385 -4.47 5.32 0.05
N GLY A 386 -3.90 4.12 0.00
CA GLY A 386 -2.76 3.74 0.84
C GLY A 386 -1.49 4.56 0.58
N ASP A 387 -1.26 5.00 -0.66
CA ASP A 387 -0.07 5.77 -1.07
C ASP A 387 -0.38 7.21 -1.52
N SER A 388 -1.63 7.66 -1.43
CA SER A 388 -2.00 9.00 -1.91
C SER A 388 -3.39 9.44 -1.44
N PRO A 389 -3.63 10.75 -1.24
CA PRO A 389 -4.95 11.27 -0.92
C PRO A 389 -5.88 11.22 -2.13
N VAL A 390 -7.19 11.30 -1.88
CA VAL A 390 -8.24 11.36 -2.92
C VAL A 390 -8.03 12.53 -3.90
N SER A 391 -7.52 13.65 -3.42
CA SER A 391 -7.26 14.86 -4.23
C SER A 391 -6.12 14.67 -5.23
N ASP A 392 -5.17 13.75 -4.95
CA ASP A 392 -3.98 13.55 -5.79
C ASP A 392 -3.58 12.06 -5.85
N ILE A 393 -4.42 11.25 -6.48
CA ILE A 393 -4.27 9.79 -6.55
C ILE A 393 -3.00 9.40 -7.32
N SER A 394 -2.12 8.66 -6.65
CA SER A 394 -0.93 8.04 -7.25
C SER A 394 -1.28 6.72 -7.95
N SER A 395 -1.90 5.78 -7.24
CA SER A 395 -2.36 4.50 -7.80
C SER A 395 -3.88 4.44 -7.73
N TYR A 396 -4.51 4.15 -8.85
CA TYR A 396 -5.98 4.10 -8.91
C TYR A 396 -6.49 2.75 -8.41
N PRO A 397 -7.30 2.71 -7.32
CA PRO A 397 -7.87 1.44 -6.82
C PRO A 397 -9.08 0.98 -7.63
N PHE A 398 -9.51 1.74 -8.64
CA PHE A 398 -10.69 1.50 -9.48
C PHE A 398 -10.35 1.70 -10.96
N LYS A 399 -11.25 1.29 -11.85
CA LYS A 399 -11.12 1.52 -13.30
C LYS A 399 -11.16 3.02 -13.60
N LEU A 400 -10.20 3.50 -14.39
CA LEU A 400 -10.08 4.90 -14.76
C LEU A 400 -11.22 5.30 -15.72
N ASN A 401 -11.76 6.50 -15.54
CA ASN A 401 -12.63 7.14 -16.50
C ASN A 401 -11.83 8.07 -17.43
N LYS A 402 -12.48 8.62 -18.47
CA LYS A 402 -11.84 9.53 -19.44
C LYS A 402 -11.12 10.74 -18.80
N LYS A 403 -11.64 11.26 -17.68
CA LYS A 403 -11.02 12.38 -16.96
C LYS A 403 -9.72 11.95 -16.24
N ASP A 404 -9.73 10.77 -15.66
CA ASP A 404 -8.56 10.20 -15.01
C ASP A 404 -7.45 9.87 -16.02
N ILE A 405 -7.82 9.27 -17.15
CA ILE A 405 -6.89 8.97 -18.26
C ILE A 405 -6.26 10.26 -18.80
N LYS A 406 -7.07 11.29 -19.04
CA LYS A 406 -6.55 12.61 -19.47
C LYS A 406 -5.56 13.19 -18.44
N LYS A 407 -5.85 13.05 -17.13
CA LYS A 407 -4.92 13.47 -16.05
C LYS A 407 -3.62 12.65 -16.09
N ALA A 408 -3.70 11.33 -16.21
CA ALA A 408 -2.54 10.45 -16.28
C ALA A 408 -1.67 10.76 -17.51
N ARG A 409 -2.26 10.94 -18.70
CA ARG A 409 -1.53 11.38 -19.90
C ARG A 409 -0.77 12.71 -19.68
N LYS A 410 -1.44 13.71 -19.10
CA LYS A 410 -0.79 14.98 -18.78
C LYS A 410 0.39 14.80 -17.82
N GLN A 411 0.26 13.90 -16.85
CA GLN A 411 1.30 13.60 -15.87
C GLN A 411 2.49 12.84 -16.48
N LEU A 412 2.26 11.98 -17.48
CA LEU A 412 3.32 11.30 -18.23
C LEU A 412 4.23 12.29 -18.96
N ASN A 413 3.72 13.45 -19.32
CA ASN A 413 4.44 14.46 -20.11
C ASN A 413 5.02 13.90 -21.45
N ILE A 414 4.34 12.91 -22.05
CA ILE A 414 4.66 12.39 -23.38
C ILE A 414 4.00 13.28 -24.42
N PRO A 415 4.71 13.71 -25.48
CA PRO A 415 4.13 14.45 -26.59
C PRO A 415 2.96 13.63 -27.19
N VAL A 416 1.82 14.29 -27.41
CA VAL A 416 0.70 13.68 -28.13
C VAL A 416 1.14 13.49 -29.58
N VAL A 417 1.34 12.25 -30.00
CA VAL A 417 1.51 11.95 -31.45
C VAL A 417 0.16 12.24 -32.08
N GLN A 418 0.05 13.35 -32.79
CA GLN A 418 -1.11 13.61 -33.64
C GLN A 418 -1.06 12.57 -34.76
N ASN A 419 -2.03 11.66 -34.78
CA ASN A 419 -2.26 10.82 -35.94
C ASN A 419 -2.64 11.74 -37.11
N THR A 420 -1.68 11.96 -37.99
CA THR A 420 -1.92 12.57 -39.32
C THR A 420 -2.59 11.56 -40.23
#